data_4c332a7dce50dde415aa59e3c1a8a7d4
#
_entry.id   4c332a7dce50dde415aa59e3c1a8a7d4
#
_cell.length_a   1.000
_cell.length_b   1.000
_cell.length_c   1.000
_cell.angle_alpha   90.00
_cell.angle_beta   90.00
_cell.angle_gamma   90.00
#
_symmetry.space_group_name_H-M   'P 1'
#
loop_
_entity.id
_entity.type
_entity.pdbx_description
1 polymer ?
#
loop_
_entity_poly.entity_id
_entity_poly.type
_entity_poly.pdbx_seq_one_letter_code
_entity_poly.pdbx_strand_id
1 'polypeptide(L)'
;GYARATGKPMGVILHNLVGMLHAQMAVYYAYIDRAPIFIMGATGPMHEGKRRPHIDWSHSALTQGEAMRNYTKWDYQPHAIEGVPESFMRAYSTMVTEPAGPIYMCYDAWLQEEKLTAALDMPPPDMQRAPSPMAGDPETLGKIVDRLLAAENPLILTDYVGRHEGNFEKLVALAETLGVP
;
A
#
# COMPACT_ATOMS: atom_id res chain seq x y z
N GLY A 1 -4.86 -12.37 -0.89
CA GLY A 1 -5.70 -13.20 0.01
C GLY A 1 -5.59 -12.76 1.46
N TYR A 2 -4.41 -12.93 2.10
CA TYR A 2 -4.24 -12.68 3.54
C TYR A 2 -4.69 -11.27 3.99
N ALA A 3 -4.16 -10.22 3.40
CA ALA A 3 -4.48 -8.85 3.80
C ALA A 3 -5.99 -8.54 3.65
N ARG A 4 -6.62 -9.07 2.61
CA ARG A 4 -8.06 -8.91 2.40
C ARG A 4 -8.91 -9.69 3.42
N ALA A 5 -8.48 -10.91 3.76
CA ALA A 5 -9.22 -11.75 4.71
C ALA A 5 -9.10 -11.30 6.16
N THR A 6 -7.97 -10.69 6.52
CA THR A 6 -7.66 -10.32 7.91
C THR A 6 -7.71 -8.83 8.20
N GLY A 7 -7.78 -7.99 7.17
CA GLY A 7 -7.59 -6.53 7.31
C GLY A 7 -6.18 -6.10 7.72
N LYS A 8 -5.23 -7.04 7.82
CA LYS A 8 -3.86 -6.76 8.29
C LYS A 8 -2.90 -6.59 7.13
N PRO A 9 -1.91 -5.69 7.23
CA PRO A 9 -0.85 -5.55 6.25
C PRO A 9 -0.06 -6.85 6.05
N MET A 10 0.45 -7.04 4.83
CA MET A 10 1.28 -8.19 4.48
C MET A 10 2.56 -7.73 3.77
N GLY A 11 3.71 -8.26 4.20
CA GLY A 11 4.98 -8.12 3.49
C GLY A 11 5.17 -9.24 2.46
N VAL A 12 5.70 -8.87 1.29
CA VAL A 12 6.04 -9.81 0.21
C VAL A 12 7.41 -9.44 -0.34
N ILE A 13 8.30 -10.41 -0.46
CA ILE A 13 9.61 -10.25 -1.08
C ILE A 13 9.56 -10.90 -2.47
N LEU A 14 9.94 -10.16 -3.48
CA LEU A 14 10.01 -10.61 -4.86
C LEU A 14 11.45 -10.63 -5.35
N HIS A 15 11.79 -11.65 -6.13
CA HIS A 15 13.06 -11.67 -6.84
C HIS A 15 13.22 -10.43 -7.72
N ASN A 16 14.45 -9.92 -7.84
CA ASN A 16 14.75 -8.77 -8.68
C ASN A 16 14.29 -9.00 -10.12
N LEU A 17 13.76 -7.98 -10.72
CA LEU A 17 13.14 -7.86 -12.04
C LEU A 17 12.15 -8.99 -12.36
N VAL A 18 12.62 -10.24 -12.53
CA VAL A 18 11.78 -11.36 -13.00
C VAL A 18 10.64 -11.71 -12.04
N GLY A 19 10.89 -11.67 -10.73
CA GLY A 19 9.84 -11.89 -9.72
C GLY A 19 8.81 -10.76 -9.71
N MET A 20 9.28 -9.53 -9.85
CA MET A 20 8.41 -8.36 -9.99
C MET A 20 7.52 -8.48 -11.24
N LEU A 21 8.10 -8.74 -12.41
CA LEU A 21 7.35 -8.88 -13.66
C LEU A 21 6.33 -10.02 -13.59
N HIS A 22 6.68 -11.13 -12.96
CA HIS A 22 5.76 -12.26 -12.79
C HIS A 22 4.60 -11.93 -11.84
N ALA A 23 4.82 -11.10 -10.84
CA ALA A 23 3.82 -10.75 -9.82
C ALA A 23 2.89 -9.58 -10.24
N GLN A 24 3.12 -8.91 -11.37
CA GLN A 24 2.42 -7.67 -11.74
C GLN A 24 0.90 -7.78 -11.64
N MET A 25 0.31 -8.86 -12.12
CA MET A 25 -1.14 -9.03 -12.07
C MET A 25 -1.67 -9.16 -10.64
N ALA A 26 -0.92 -9.83 -9.76
CA ALA A 26 -1.28 -9.94 -8.34
C ALA A 26 -1.17 -8.58 -7.62
N VAL A 27 -0.20 -7.76 -7.99
CA VAL A 27 -0.05 -6.39 -7.47
C VAL A 27 -1.20 -5.50 -7.95
N TYR A 28 -1.56 -5.61 -9.22
CA TYR A 28 -2.73 -4.91 -9.76
C TYR A 28 -4.03 -5.29 -9.01
N TYR A 29 -4.27 -6.57 -8.75
CA TYR A 29 -5.40 -6.99 -7.92
C TYR A 29 -5.34 -6.43 -6.50
N ALA A 30 -4.16 -6.40 -5.89
CA ALA A 30 -4.00 -5.78 -4.58
C ALA A 30 -4.36 -4.29 -4.60
N TYR A 31 -4.05 -3.60 -5.69
CA TYR A 31 -4.37 -2.19 -5.88
C TYR A 31 -5.88 -1.95 -5.99
N ILE A 32 -6.58 -2.67 -6.87
CA ILE A 32 -8.03 -2.52 -7.02
C ILE A 32 -8.80 -2.98 -5.79
N ASP A 33 -8.30 -4.00 -5.08
CA ASP A 33 -8.86 -4.48 -3.81
C ASP A 33 -8.48 -3.59 -2.61
N ARG A 34 -7.68 -2.54 -2.81
CA ARG A 34 -7.15 -1.66 -1.74
C ARG A 34 -6.48 -2.47 -0.62
N ALA A 35 -5.79 -3.55 -0.99
CA ALA A 35 -5.12 -4.41 -0.01
C ALA A 35 -3.76 -3.83 0.39
N PRO A 36 -3.49 -3.62 1.69
CA PRO A 36 -2.22 -3.08 2.16
C PRO A 36 -1.12 -4.14 2.05
N ILE A 37 -0.35 -4.09 0.96
CA ILE A 37 0.76 -5.01 0.71
C ILE A 37 2.06 -4.23 0.57
N PHE A 38 3.03 -4.56 1.42
CA PHE A 38 4.39 -4.04 1.37
C PHE A 38 5.23 -4.95 0.47
N ILE A 39 5.51 -4.51 -0.75
CA ILE A 39 6.27 -5.28 -1.72
C ILE A 39 7.72 -4.84 -1.69
N MET A 40 8.62 -5.77 -1.41
CA MET A 40 10.07 -5.57 -1.43
C MET A 40 10.65 -6.29 -2.64
N GLY A 41 11.25 -5.54 -3.54
CA GLY A 41 12.03 -6.05 -4.65
C GLY A 41 13.50 -5.69 -4.50
N ALA A 42 14.30 -6.12 -5.44
CA ALA A 42 15.70 -5.78 -5.50
C ALA A 42 16.13 -5.43 -6.93
N THR A 43 17.27 -4.78 -7.06
CA THR A 43 17.98 -4.59 -8.31
C THR A 43 19.44 -4.93 -8.13
N GLY A 44 20.15 -5.24 -9.19
CA GLY A 44 21.61 -5.34 -9.16
C GLY A 44 22.23 -3.99 -8.76
N PRO A 45 23.52 -3.95 -8.38
CA PRO A 45 24.16 -2.73 -7.94
C PRO A 45 24.02 -1.59 -8.95
N MET A 46 23.47 -0.46 -8.50
CA MET A 46 23.38 0.74 -9.33
C MET A 46 24.77 1.38 -9.51
N HIS A 47 25.64 1.21 -8.52
CA HIS A 47 27.04 1.62 -8.60
C HIS A 47 27.79 0.70 -9.58
N GLU A 48 28.19 1.23 -10.74
CA GLU A 48 28.77 0.47 -11.86
C GLU A 48 30.01 -0.33 -11.44
N GLY A 49 30.87 0.22 -10.60
CA GLY A 49 32.08 -0.45 -10.08
C GLY A 49 31.82 -1.61 -9.13
N LYS A 50 30.57 -1.83 -8.72
CA LYS A 50 30.14 -2.89 -7.81
C LYS A 50 29.33 -3.98 -8.51
N ARG A 51 29.03 -3.81 -9.78
CA ARG A 51 28.28 -4.79 -10.55
C ARG A 51 29.09 -6.07 -10.74
N ARG A 52 28.42 -7.18 -10.52
CA ARG A 52 28.97 -8.51 -10.78
C ARG A 52 28.74 -8.89 -12.25
N PRO A 53 29.66 -9.63 -12.88
CA PRO A 53 29.48 -10.04 -14.26
C PRO A 53 28.19 -10.82 -14.50
N HIS A 54 27.56 -10.57 -15.59
CA HIS A 54 26.36 -11.14 -16.21
C HIS A 54 25.12 -11.32 -15.32
N ILE A 55 25.24 -11.76 -14.08
CA ILE A 55 24.06 -12.04 -13.22
C ILE A 55 23.30 -10.76 -12.85
N ASP A 56 24.01 -9.72 -12.44
CA ASP A 56 23.37 -8.43 -12.14
C ASP A 56 22.82 -7.79 -13.40
N TRP A 57 23.51 -7.95 -14.51
CA TRP A 57 23.08 -7.43 -15.80
C TRP A 57 21.77 -8.07 -16.29
N SER A 58 21.60 -9.37 -16.13
CA SER A 58 20.40 -10.09 -16.61
C SER A 58 19.18 -9.90 -15.70
N HIS A 59 19.36 -9.40 -14.47
CA HIS A 59 18.29 -9.25 -13.47
C HIS A 59 18.09 -7.81 -13.01
N SER A 60 18.63 -6.84 -13.72
CA SER A 60 18.54 -5.43 -13.34
C SER A 60 17.78 -4.62 -14.38
N ALA A 61 16.98 -3.69 -13.91
CA ALA A 61 16.45 -2.60 -14.71
C ALA A 61 16.74 -1.29 -13.98
N LEU A 62 16.95 -0.22 -14.74
CA LEU A 62 17.36 1.07 -14.18
C LEU A 62 16.36 1.63 -13.20
N THR A 63 15.06 1.47 -13.48
CA THR A 63 13.96 2.00 -12.70
C THR A 63 12.82 0.98 -12.62
N GLN A 64 12.99 -0.06 -11.79
CA GLN A 64 11.99 -1.12 -11.68
C GLN A 64 10.64 -0.62 -11.15
N GLY A 65 10.64 0.37 -10.26
CA GLY A 65 9.43 0.94 -9.69
C GLY A 65 8.46 1.50 -10.74
N GLU A 66 8.98 2.00 -11.86
CA GLU A 66 8.12 2.54 -12.94
C GLU A 66 7.15 1.49 -13.51
N ALA A 67 7.55 0.23 -13.55
CA ALA A 67 6.68 -0.85 -14.01
C ALA A 67 5.49 -1.11 -13.06
N MET A 68 5.60 -0.69 -11.80
CA MET A 68 4.57 -0.85 -10.75
C MET A 68 3.82 0.44 -10.44
N ARG A 69 4.32 1.59 -10.88
CA ARG A 69 3.86 2.94 -10.46
C ARG A 69 2.38 3.18 -10.68
N ASN A 70 1.81 2.67 -11.75
CA ASN A 70 0.40 2.90 -12.09
C ASN A 70 -0.60 2.13 -11.21
N TYR A 71 -0.12 1.14 -10.45
CA TYR A 71 -0.95 0.28 -9.59
C TYR A 71 -0.30 -0.01 -8.23
N THR A 72 0.50 0.95 -7.76
CA THR A 72 0.94 1.05 -6.37
C THR A 72 0.66 2.44 -5.85
N LYS A 73 0.47 2.59 -4.56
CA LYS A 73 0.30 3.92 -3.95
C LYS A 73 1.60 4.72 -3.95
N TRP A 74 2.72 4.02 -3.90
CA TRP A 74 4.05 4.60 -3.92
C TRP A 74 5.08 3.56 -4.33
N ASP A 75 6.08 3.98 -5.08
CA ASP A 75 7.27 3.22 -5.39
C ASP A 75 8.51 4.04 -5.00
N TYR A 76 9.51 3.39 -4.44
CA TYR A 76 10.73 4.06 -4.04
C TYR A 76 11.93 3.11 -4.05
N GLN A 77 13.11 3.68 -4.32
CA GLN A 77 14.40 3.00 -4.27
C GLN A 77 15.34 3.85 -3.42
N PRO A 78 15.68 3.46 -2.18
CA PRO A 78 16.68 4.15 -1.37
C PRO A 78 18.05 4.09 -2.04
N HIS A 79 18.76 5.21 -2.07
CA HIS A 79 20.11 5.31 -2.65
C HIS A 79 21.23 5.19 -1.61
N ALA A 80 20.89 5.31 -0.31
CA ALA A 80 21.81 5.20 0.81
C ALA A 80 21.18 4.40 1.94
N ILE A 81 22.02 3.65 2.68
CA ILE A 81 21.55 2.78 3.75
C ILE A 81 20.89 3.57 4.89
N GLU A 82 21.35 4.77 5.14
CA GLU A 82 20.81 5.67 6.18
C GLU A 82 19.37 6.11 5.88
N GLY A 83 18.98 6.14 4.60
CA GLY A 83 17.64 6.48 4.17
C GLY A 83 16.65 5.31 4.24
N VAL A 84 17.10 4.08 4.46
CA VAL A 84 16.23 2.90 4.48
C VAL A 84 15.22 2.93 5.61
N PRO A 85 15.58 3.21 6.89
CA PRO A 85 14.62 3.20 7.98
C PRO A 85 13.47 4.20 7.78
N GLU A 86 13.79 5.44 7.40
CA GLU A 86 12.78 6.49 7.18
C GLU A 86 11.87 6.14 5.99
N SER A 87 12.45 5.74 4.87
CA SER A 87 11.69 5.39 3.67
C SER A 87 10.81 4.16 3.89
N PHE A 88 11.25 3.18 4.69
CA PHE A 88 10.44 2.02 5.07
C PHE A 88 9.22 2.44 5.89
N MET A 89 9.38 3.33 6.86
CA MET A 89 8.28 3.83 7.67
C MET A 89 7.30 4.67 6.85
N ARG A 90 7.80 5.50 5.93
CA ARG A 90 6.97 6.27 4.99
C ARG A 90 6.17 5.33 4.09
N ALA A 91 6.81 4.31 3.56
CA ALA A 91 6.15 3.29 2.74
C ALA A 91 5.02 2.59 3.51
N TYR A 92 5.29 2.20 4.75
CA TYR A 92 4.29 1.58 5.61
C TYR A 92 3.10 2.51 5.88
N SER A 93 3.37 3.74 6.29
CA SER A 93 2.32 4.76 6.52
C SER A 93 1.47 5.00 5.26
N THR A 94 2.12 5.14 4.10
CA THR A 94 1.43 5.33 2.82
C THR A 94 0.55 4.12 2.47
N MET A 95 1.05 2.91 2.71
CA MET A 95 0.36 1.66 2.43
C MET A 95 -0.95 1.52 3.22
N VAL A 96 -0.91 1.86 4.52
CA VAL A 96 -2.07 1.68 5.42
C VAL A 96 -3.00 2.88 5.49
N THR A 97 -2.58 4.05 4.98
CA THR A 97 -3.45 5.24 4.89
C THR A 97 -4.58 4.99 3.89
N GLU A 98 -5.82 5.28 4.27
CA GLU A 98 -6.97 5.12 3.37
C GLU A 98 -6.98 6.13 2.20
N PRO A 99 -7.37 5.69 1.02
CA PRO A 99 -7.62 4.30 0.61
C PRO A 99 -6.33 3.48 0.65
N ALA A 100 -6.32 2.40 1.46
CA ALA A 100 -5.16 1.52 1.59
C ALA A 100 -4.78 0.88 0.24
N GLY A 101 -3.56 0.39 0.11
CA GLY A 101 -3.13 -0.24 -1.13
C GLY A 101 -1.67 -0.65 -1.13
N PRO A 102 -1.20 -1.35 -2.16
CA PRO A 102 0.17 -1.84 -2.24
C PRO A 102 1.16 -0.69 -2.42
N ILE A 103 2.36 -0.88 -1.89
CA ILE A 103 3.56 -0.07 -2.18
C ILE A 103 4.67 -0.99 -2.69
N TYR A 104 5.63 -0.42 -3.42
CA TYR A 104 6.80 -1.12 -3.93
C TYR A 104 8.09 -0.44 -3.50
N MET A 105 8.95 -1.18 -2.78
CA MET A 105 10.30 -0.74 -2.40
C MET A 105 11.32 -1.58 -3.15
N CYS A 106 12.20 -0.94 -3.91
CA CYS A 106 13.30 -1.61 -4.60
C CYS A 106 14.61 -1.37 -3.86
N TYR A 107 15.31 -2.43 -3.47
CA TYR A 107 16.57 -2.33 -2.77
C TYR A 107 17.73 -2.74 -3.68
N ASP A 108 18.73 -1.86 -3.77
CA ASP A 108 19.97 -2.12 -4.48
C ASP A 108 20.77 -3.23 -3.78
N ALA A 109 21.30 -4.19 -4.52
CA ALA A 109 22.05 -5.31 -3.95
C ALA A 109 23.32 -4.84 -3.22
N TRP A 110 23.99 -3.82 -3.72
CA TRP A 110 25.14 -3.22 -3.05
C TRP A 110 24.75 -2.66 -1.68
N LEU A 111 23.65 -1.93 -1.62
CA LEU A 111 23.12 -1.37 -0.37
C LEU A 111 22.75 -2.46 0.64
N GLN A 112 22.26 -3.62 0.19
CA GLN A 112 21.91 -4.75 1.06
C GLN A 112 23.16 -5.53 1.57
N GLU A 113 24.23 -5.55 0.80
CA GLU A 113 25.43 -6.34 1.08
C GLU A 113 26.52 -5.54 1.81
N GLU A 114 26.42 -4.22 1.84
CA GLU A 114 27.42 -3.37 2.48
C GLU A 114 27.41 -3.53 4.01
N LYS A 115 28.60 -3.62 4.59
CA LYS A 115 28.75 -3.73 6.03
C LYS A 115 28.45 -2.39 6.70
N LEU A 116 27.58 -2.39 7.67
CA LEU A 116 27.35 -1.22 8.50
C LEU A 116 28.61 -0.91 9.34
N THR A 117 29.03 0.33 9.32
CA THR A 117 30.14 0.85 10.15
C THR A 117 29.66 1.40 11.48
N ALA A 118 28.37 1.71 11.59
CA ALA A 118 27.69 2.18 12.78
C ALA A 118 26.23 1.68 12.79
N ALA A 119 25.57 1.74 13.93
CA ALA A 119 24.12 1.49 14.01
C ALA A 119 23.36 2.54 13.19
N LEU A 120 22.31 2.10 12.50
CA LEU A 120 21.43 3.01 11.79
C LEU A 120 20.58 3.81 12.80
N ASP A 121 20.41 5.08 12.51
CA ASP A 121 19.46 5.92 13.24
C ASP A 121 18.03 5.51 12.87
N MET A 122 17.30 5.03 13.86
CA MET A 122 15.91 4.57 13.66
C MET A 122 14.96 5.71 14.00
N PRO A 123 14.18 6.20 13.03
CA PRO A 123 13.21 7.27 13.28
C PRO A 123 12.18 6.83 14.34
N PRO A 124 11.64 7.79 15.13
CA PRO A 124 10.60 7.48 16.10
C PRO A 124 9.40 6.79 15.45
N PRO A 125 8.79 5.78 16.11
CA PRO A 125 7.69 5.00 15.51
C PRO A 125 6.46 5.83 15.11
N ASP A 126 6.27 6.99 15.69
CA ASP A 126 5.15 7.91 15.43
C ASP A 126 5.44 8.94 14.33
N MET A 127 6.69 9.05 13.87
CA MET A 127 7.09 10.04 12.86
C MET A 127 6.30 9.90 11.55
N GLN A 128 5.96 8.68 11.16
CA GLN A 128 5.22 8.36 9.93
C GLN A 128 3.91 7.63 10.26
N ARG A 129 3.20 8.11 11.28
CA ARG A 129 1.93 7.53 11.67
C ARG A 129 0.88 7.71 10.58
N ALA A 130 0.15 6.65 10.26
CA ALA A 130 -1.01 6.80 9.39
C ALA A 130 -2.01 7.79 10.00
N PRO A 131 -2.58 8.70 9.21
CA PRO A 131 -3.59 9.62 9.70
C PRO A 131 -4.82 8.85 10.19
N SER A 132 -5.54 9.43 11.13
CA SER A 132 -6.84 8.91 11.54
C SER A 132 -7.81 8.90 10.35
N PRO A 133 -8.76 7.95 10.31
CA PRO A 133 -9.78 7.95 9.27
C PRO A 133 -10.50 9.29 9.20
N MET A 134 -10.72 9.78 7.98
CA MET A 134 -11.47 11.02 7.78
C MET A 134 -12.96 10.81 8.12
N ALA A 135 -13.54 11.74 8.85
CA ALA A 135 -14.99 11.82 9.02
C ALA A 135 -15.63 12.53 7.81
N GLY A 136 -16.88 12.20 7.52
CA GLY A 136 -17.68 12.96 6.56
C GLY A 136 -17.96 14.38 7.07
N ASP A 137 -18.10 15.33 6.15
CA ASP A 137 -18.51 16.69 6.47
C ASP A 137 -19.91 16.70 7.09
N PRO A 138 -20.11 17.25 8.28
CA PRO A 138 -21.41 17.19 9.00
C PRO A 138 -22.56 17.83 8.22
N GLU A 139 -22.33 18.94 7.53
CA GLU A 139 -23.35 19.61 6.74
C GLU A 139 -23.79 18.75 5.56
N THR A 140 -22.81 18.16 4.85
CA THR A 140 -23.09 17.25 3.74
C THR A 140 -23.81 15.99 4.20
N LEU A 141 -23.43 15.43 5.35
CA LEU A 141 -24.13 14.28 5.95
C LEU A 141 -25.58 14.62 6.27
N GLY A 142 -25.87 15.81 6.84
CA GLY A 142 -27.23 16.29 7.06
C GLY A 142 -28.04 16.33 5.76
N LYS A 143 -27.51 16.91 4.71
CA LYS A 143 -28.17 16.94 3.37
C LYS A 143 -28.44 15.55 2.80
N ILE A 144 -27.56 14.58 3.04
CA ILE A 144 -27.77 13.18 2.62
C ILE A 144 -28.94 12.58 3.40
N VAL A 145 -28.99 12.77 4.71
CA VAL A 145 -30.09 12.28 5.57
C VAL A 145 -31.43 12.87 5.11
N ASP A 146 -31.50 14.20 4.89
CA ASP A 146 -32.73 14.87 4.44
C ASP A 146 -33.23 14.30 3.10
N ARG A 147 -32.30 14.03 2.17
CA ARG A 147 -32.65 13.43 0.87
C ARG A 147 -33.14 11.99 1.00
N LEU A 148 -32.51 11.19 1.86
CA LEU A 148 -32.94 9.81 2.11
C LEU A 148 -34.35 9.77 2.73
N LEU A 149 -34.62 10.65 3.68
CA LEU A 149 -35.94 10.74 4.34
C LEU A 149 -37.04 11.26 3.40
N ALA A 150 -36.71 12.10 2.42
CA ALA A 150 -37.66 12.64 1.44
C ALA A 150 -37.86 11.73 0.22
N ALA A 151 -37.03 10.71 0.04
CA ALA A 151 -37.10 9.84 -1.13
C ALA A 151 -38.23 8.82 -1.02
N GLU A 152 -39.01 8.64 -2.09
CA GLU A 152 -40.10 7.65 -2.15
C GLU A 152 -39.58 6.22 -2.31
N ASN A 153 -38.49 6.04 -3.05
CA ASN A 153 -37.89 4.74 -3.35
C ASN A 153 -36.36 4.81 -3.28
N PRO A 154 -35.77 5.03 -2.09
CA PRO A 154 -34.33 5.09 -1.95
C PRO A 154 -33.69 3.70 -2.15
N LEU A 155 -32.46 3.67 -2.67
CA LEU A 155 -31.66 2.46 -2.85
C LEU A 155 -30.24 2.73 -2.35
N ILE A 156 -29.69 1.82 -1.55
CA ILE A 156 -28.32 1.90 -1.05
C ILE A 156 -27.42 0.98 -1.87
N LEU A 157 -26.53 1.56 -2.66
CA LEU A 157 -25.49 0.82 -3.38
C LEU A 157 -24.16 0.98 -2.66
N THR A 158 -23.54 -0.12 -2.32
CA THR A 158 -22.27 -0.13 -1.59
C THR A 158 -21.26 -1.04 -2.27
N ASP A 159 -19.97 -0.78 -2.03
CA ASP A 159 -18.87 -1.63 -2.51
C ASP A 159 -18.03 -2.14 -1.33
N TYR A 160 -17.17 -1.33 -0.75
CA TYR A 160 -16.19 -1.77 0.24
C TYR A 160 -16.64 -1.69 1.71
N VAL A 161 -17.92 -1.70 2.01
CA VAL A 161 -18.45 -1.52 3.38
C VAL A 161 -17.90 -2.56 4.36
N GLY A 162 -17.79 -3.82 3.94
CA GLY A 162 -17.30 -4.91 4.78
C GLY A 162 -15.79 -4.90 5.07
N ARG A 163 -15.03 -3.90 4.62
CA ARG A 163 -13.58 -3.83 4.89
C ARG A 163 -13.23 -3.59 6.36
N HIS A 164 -14.08 -2.89 7.08
CA HIS A 164 -13.90 -2.59 8.49
C HIS A 164 -14.93 -3.32 9.31
N GLU A 165 -14.47 -3.90 10.40
CA GLU A 165 -15.33 -4.62 11.35
C GLU A 165 -16.48 -3.72 11.84
N GLY A 166 -17.67 -4.28 11.91
CA GLY A 166 -18.87 -3.60 12.38
C GLY A 166 -19.54 -2.65 11.36
N ASN A 167 -18.95 -2.42 10.18
CA ASN A 167 -19.56 -1.53 9.19
C ASN A 167 -20.74 -2.17 8.47
N PHE A 168 -20.70 -3.49 8.26
CA PHE A 168 -21.80 -4.20 7.63
C PHE A 168 -23.05 -4.15 8.49
N GLU A 169 -22.92 -4.39 9.78
CA GLU A 169 -24.01 -4.32 10.77
C GLU A 169 -24.62 -2.91 10.85
N LYS A 170 -23.79 -1.87 10.77
CA LYS A 170 -24.27 -0.48 10.72
C LYS A 170 -25.05 -0.19 9.43
N LEU A 171 -24.62 -0.75 8.31
CA LEU A 171 -25.34 -0.62 7.06
C LEU A 171 -26.70 -1.31 7.12
N VAL A 172 -26.76 -2.54 7.65
CA VAL A 172 -28.02 -3.25 7.86
C VAL A 172 -28.95 -2.44 8.74
N ALA A 173 -28.46 -1.94 9.88
CA ALA A 173 -29.26 -1.10 10.78
C ALA A 173 -29.79 0.18 10.11
N LEU A 174 -28.99 0.80 9.25
CA LEU A 174 -29.43 1.95 8.44
C LEU A 174 -30.53 1.57 7.45
N ALA A 175 -30.36 0.47 6.71
CA ALA A 175 -31.35 -0.02 5.76
C ALA A 175 -32.67 -0.38 6.44
N GLU A 176 -32.62 -1.07 7.58
CA GLU A 176 -33.80 -1.39 8.41
C GLU A 176 -34.50 -0.13 8.94
N THR A 177 -33.71 0.86 9.40
CA THR A 177 -34.29 2.13 9.91
C THR A 177 -35.01 2.91 8.83
N LEU A 178 -34.51 2.88 7.61
CA LEU A 178 -35.11 3.55 6.43
C LEU A 178 -36.18 2.69 5.76
N GLY A 179 -36.27 1.39 6.04
CA GLY A 179 -37.15 0.44 5.38
C GLY A 179 -36.81 0.23 3.89
N VAL A 180 -35.51 0.23 3.55
CA VAL A 180 -35.02 0.17 2.16
C VAL A 180 -34.14 -1.04 1.90
N PRO A 181 -34.06 -1.54 0.64
CA PRO A 181 -33.17 -2.61 0.25
C PRO A 181 -31.69 -2.15 0.15
#